data_1a009214fe2bfa54a8a75bafc88d77e6
#
_entry.id   1a009214fe2bfa54a8a75bafc88d77e6
#
_cell.length_a   1.000
_cell.length_b   1.000
_cell.length_c   1.000
_cell.angle_alpha   90.00
_cell.angle_beta   90.00
_cell.angle_gamma   90.00
#
_symmetry.space_group_name_H-M   'P 1'
#
loop_
_entity.id
_entity.type
_entity.pdbx_description
1 polymer ?
#
loop_
_entity_poly.entity_id
_entity_poly.type
_entity_poly.pdbx_seq_one_letter_code
_entity_poly.pdbx_strand_id
1 'polypeptide(L)'
;MIDLDAKIRSLVERNIPRKDIVSELDAIASDAESRAKRFERAKKKGDRYRAESERALSARVGRILFFLHHGVPAQGTTDADLQLYDLLKAVQ
;
A
#
# COMPACT_ATOMS: atom_id res chain seq x y z
N MET A 1 -5.91 -9.10 -8.11
CA MET A 1 -4.93 -8.06 -7.73
C MET A 1 -5.67 -6.90 -7.07
N ILE A 2 -5.14 -6.38 -5.98
CA ILE A 2 -5.75 -5.26 -5.27
C ILE A 2 -5.49 -3.95 -6.03
N ASP A 3 -6.55 -3.16 -6.22
CA ASP A 3 -6.42 -1.79 -6.68
C ASP A 3 -6.29 -0.89 -5.44
N LEU A 4 -5.07 -0.54 -5.11
CA LEU A 4 -4.79 0.24 -3.90
C LEU A 4 -5.41 1.63 -3.94
N ASP A 5 -5.40 2.28 -5.11
CA ASP A 5 -6.01 3.60 -5.26
C ASP A 5 -7.51 3.55 -4.97
N ALA A 6 -8.21 2.57 -5.55
CA ALA A 6 -9.64 2.39 -5.32
C ALA A 6 -9.93 2.06 -3.85
N LYS A 7 -9.10 1.23 -3.23
CA LYS A 7 -9.26 0.86 -1.82
C LYS A 7 -9.14 2.09 -0.91
N ILE A 8 -8.10 2.91 -1.11
CA ILE A 8 -7.88 4.10 -0.30
C ILE A 8 -8.99 5.12 -0.51
N ARG A 9 -9.40 5.36 -1.76
CA ARG A 9 -10.52 6.27 -2.04
C ARG A 9 -11.79 5.83 -1.34
N SER A 10 -12.09 4.54 -1.37
CA SER A 10 -13.25 3.97 -0.68
C SER A 10 -13.18 4.22 0.83
N LEU A 11 -12.02 4.00 1.44
CA LEU A 11 -11.85 4.22 2.88
C LEU A 11 -12.06 5.68 3.25
N VAL A 12 -11.52 6.60 2.45
CA VAL A 12 -11.69 8.04 2.67
C VAL A 12 -13.15 8.47 2.50
N GLU A 13 -13.81 7.98 1.45
CA GLU A 13 -15.21 8.31 1.17
C GLU A 13 -16.15 7.82 2.26
N ARG A 14 -15.84 6.68 2.89
CA ARG A 14 -16.63 6.13 3.98
C ARG A 14 -16.31 6.75 5.33
N ASN A 15 -15.45 7.76 5.37
CA ASN A 15 -15.05 8.45 6.60
C ASN A 15 -14.42 7.52 7.63
N ILE A 16 -13.66 6.53 7.17
CA ILE A 16 -12.96 5.59 8.05
C ILE A 16 -11.87 6.37 8.81
N PRO A 17 -11.77 6.22 10.14
CA PRO A 17 -10.75 6.92 10.93
C PRO A 17 -9.33 6.56 10.49
N ARG A 18 -8.40 7.49 10.68
CA ARG A 18 -6.98 7.30 10.30
C ARG A 18 -6.41 6.00 10.86
N LYS A 19 -6.63 5.71 12.15
CA LYS A 19 -6.10 4.50 12.78
C LYS A 19 -6.56 3.22 12.09
N ASP A 20 -7.80 3.21 11.60
CA ASP A 20 -8.36 2.05 10.93
C ASP A 20 -7.81 1.96 9.50
N ILE A 21 -7.58 3.09 8.84
CA ILE A 21 -6.92 3.12 7.53
C ILE A 21 -5.50 2.58 7.66
N VAL A 22 -4.76 2.97 8.70
CA VAL A 22 -3.41 2.46 8.96
C VAL A 22 -3.46 0.94 9.15
N SER A 23 -4.40 0.43 9.94
CA SER A 23 -4.54 -1.01 10.17
C SER A 23 -4.84 -1.77 8.88
N GLU A 24 -5.72 -1.23 8.03
CA GLU A 24 -6.04 -1.84 6.73
C GLU A 24 -4.81 -1.87 5.81
N LEU A 25 -4.05 -0.79 5.77
CA LEU A 25 -2.84 -0.70 4.95
C LEU A 25 -1.75 -1.65 5.46
N ASP A 26 -1.56 -1.74 6.77
CA ASP A 26 -0.63 -2.69 7.37
C ASP A 26 -0.98 -4.13 6.98
N ALA A 27 -2.26 -4.48 7.01
CA ALA A 27 -2.73 -5.82 6.61
C ALA A 27 -2.43 -6.08 5.13
N ILE A 28 -2.67 -5.10 4.26
CA ILE A 28 -2.37 -5.22 2.82
C ILE A 28 -0.87 -5.48 2.60
N ALA A 29 -0.02 -4.72 3.28
CA ALA A 29 1.43 -4.88 3.15
C ALA A 29 1.89 -6.25 3.66
N SER A 30 1.39 -6.68 4.81
CA SER A 30 1.72 -7.97 5.39
C SER A 30 1.31 -9.13 4.47
N ASP A 31 0.11 -9.07 3.91
CA ASP A 31 -0.38 -10.10 2.99
C ASP A 31 0.44 -10.13 1.70
N ALA A 32 0.81 -8.95 1.17
CA ALA A 32 1.63 -8.85 -0.03
C ALA A 32 3.02 -9.47 0.20
N GLU A 33 3.65 -9.20 1.35
CA GLU A 33 4.94 -9.80 1.69
C GLU A 33 4.85 -11.31 1.81
N SER A 34 3.78 -11.82 2.43
CA SER A 34 3.56 -13.27 2.54
C SER A 34 3.39 -13.94 1.18
N ARG A 35 2.65 -13.30 0.25
CA ARG A 35 2.48 -13.80 -1.11
C ARG A 35 3.80 -13.78 -1.87
N ALA A 36 4.60 -12.71 -1.74
CA ALA A 36 5.91 -12.62 -2.38
C ALA A 36 6.81 -13.77 -1.95
N LYS A 37 6.88 -14.06 -0.66
CA LYS A 37 7.67 -15.15 -0.13
C LYS A 37 7.22 -16.51 -0.68
N ARG A 38 5.91 -16.73 -0.81
CA ARG A 38 5.38 -17.98 -1.39
C ARG A 38 5.78 -18.13 -2.84
N PHE A 39 5.71 -17.07 -3.64
CA PHE A 39 6.12 -17.12 -5.04
C PHE A 39 7.61 -17.39 -5.19
N GLU A 40 8.45 -16.79 -4.34
CA GLU A 40 9.89 -17.04 -4.34
C GLU A 40 10.24 -18.49 -4.00
N ARG A 41 9.51 -19.11 -3.06
CA ARG A 41 9.72 -20.51 -2.68
C ARG A 41 9.28 -21.48 -3.77
N ALA A 42 8.20 -21.16 -4.48
CA ALA A 42 7.65 -22.05 -5.50
C ALA A 42 8.56 -22.18 -6.71
N LYS A 43 9.36 -21.15 -7.02
CA LYS A 43 10.34 -21.11 -8.13
C LYS A 43 9.76 -21.51 -9.50
N LYS A 44 8.48 -21.24 -9.72
CA LYS A 44 7.81 -21.51 -10.99
C LYS A 44 8.05 -20.38 -11.99
N LYS A 45 7.97 -20.71 -13.28
CA LYS A 45 8.06 -19.72 -14.35
C LYS A 45 6.98 -18.64 -14.14
N GLY A 46 7.39 -17.39 -14.13
CA GLY A 46 6.51 -16.25 -13.91
C GLY A 46 6.32 -15.85 -12.45
N ASP A 47 6.69 -16.68 -11.50
CA ASP A 47 6.53 -16.36 -10.06
C ASP A 47 7.45 -15.26 -9.61
N ARG A 48 8.61 -15.10 -10.24
CA ARG A 48 9.52 -13.98 -9.97
C ARG A 48 8.82 -12.64 -10.24
N TYR A 49 8.12 -12.55 -11.36
CA TYR A 49 7.36 -11.34 -11.71
C TYR A 49 6.25 -11.08 -10.69
N ARG A 50 5.55 -12.14 -10.28
CA ARG A 50 4.49 -12.02 -9.27
C ARG A 50 5.04 -11.58 -7.93
N ALA A 51 6.19 -12.12 -7.52
CA ALA A 51 6.85 -11.72 -6.28
C ALA A 51 7.25 -10.25 -6.33
N GLU A 52 7.82 -9.79 -7.45
CA GLU A 52 8.20 -8.39 -7.61
C GLU A 52 6.97 -7.46 -7.55
N SER A 53 5.85 -7.86 -8.16
CA SER A 53 4.60 -7.09 -8.10
C SER A 53 4.08 -6.98 -6.66
N GLU A 54 4.14 -8.06 -5.90
CA GLU A 54 3.70 -8.03 -4.49
C GLU A 54 4.63 -7.17 -3.64
N ARG A 55 5.93 -7.20 -3.88
CA ARG A 55 6.87 -6.35 -3.17
C ARG A 55 6.70 -4.88 -3.54
N ALA A 56 6.36 -4.58 -4.79
CA ALA A 56 6.06 -3.21 -5.22
C ALA A 56 4.80 -2.68 -4.51
N LEU A 57 3.78 -3.52 -4.35
CA LEU A 57 2.58 -3.15 -3.59
C LEU A 57 2.92 -2.85 -2.13
N SER A 58 3.69 -3.73 -1.50
CA SER A 58 4.13 -3.54 -0.12
C SER A 58 4.94 -2.25 0.05
N ALA A 59 5.86 -1.98 -0.87
CA ALA A 59 6.67 -0.76 -0.84
C ALA A 59 5.80 0.50 -0.98
N ARG A 60 4.81 0.46 -1.86
CA ARG A 60 3.89 1.59 -2.03
C ARG A 60 3.08 1.83 -0.77
N VAL A 61 2.56 0.78 -0.15
CA VAL A 61 1.85 0.89 1.13
C VAL A 61 2.78 1.49 2.18
N GLY A 62 4.04 1.06 2.23
CA GLY A 62 5.04 1.60 3.15
C GLY A 62 5.24 3.10 2.99
N ARG A 63 5.30 3.61 1.76
CA ARG A 63 5.42 5.06 1.51
C ARG A 63 4.19 5.81 2.00
N ILE A 64 3.00 5.25 1.78
CA ILE A 64 1.75 5.85 2.24
C ILE A 64 1.67 5.88 3.76
N LEU A 65 2.05 4.77 4.42
CA LEU A 65 2.10 4.71 5.88
C LEU A 65 3.10 5.71 6.46
N PHE A 66 4.25 5.86 5.81
CA PHE A 66 5.24 6.87 6.21
C PHE A 66 4.63 8.27 6.20
N PHE A 67 3.91 8.61 5.13
CA PHE A 67 3.21 9.90 5.03
C PHE A 67 2.18 10.07 6.16
N LEU A 68 1.40 9.02 6.45
CA LEU A 68 0.40 9.09 7.52
C LEU A 68 1.02 9.29 8.90
N HIS A 69 2.19 8.70 9.14
CA HIS A 69 2.87 8.81 10.44
C HIS A 69 3.66 10.12 10.59
N HIS A 70 4.25 10.62 9.53
CA HIS A 70 5.21 11.73 9.61
C HIS A 70 4.71 13.03 8.98
N GLY A 71 3.65 12.98 8.18
CA GLY A 71 3.09 14.17 7.54
C GLY A 71 3.88 14.69 6.34
N VAL A 72 4.94 13.98 5.93
CA VAL A 72 5.79 14.35 4.80
C VAL A 72 5.95 13.16 3.87
N PRO A 73 6.14 13.39 2.55
CA PRO A 73 6.34 12.29 1.60
C PRO A 73 7.62 11.51 1.89
N ALA A 74 7.54 10.18 1.74
CA ALA A 74 8.70 9.31 1.83
C ALA A 74 9.57 9.44 0.58
N GLN A 75 10.82 9.02 0.68
CA GLN A 75 11.70 8.89 -0.47
C GLN A 75 11.10 7.91 -1.48
N GLY A 76 11.14 8.24 -2.76
CA GLY A 76 10.56 7.40 -3.81
C GLY A 76 9.07 7.63 -4.08
N THR A 77 8.47 8.63 -3.44
CA THR A 77 7.06 9.00 -3.67
C THR A 77 6.85 9.37 -5.13
N THR A 78 5.79 8.80 -5.73
CA THR A 78 5.40 9.05 -7.11
C THR A 78 4.27 10.08 -7.19
N ASP A 79 3.97 10.56 -8.41
CA ASP A 79 2.83 11.47 -8.61
C ASP A 79 1.51 10.81 -8.23
N ALA A 80 1.36 9.51 -8.51
CA ALA A 80 0.17 8.75 -8.10
C ALA A 80 0.04 8.70 -6.57
N ASP A 81 1.15 8.56 -5.86
CA ASP A 81 1.16 8.59 -4.40
C ASP A 81 0.73 9.97 -3.88
N LEU A 82 1.22 11.05 -4.51
CA LEU A 82 0.87 12.41 -4.11
C LEU A 82 -0.64 12.67 -4.22
N GLN A 83 -1.30 12.12 -5.23
CA GLN A 83 -2.75 12.23 -5.36
C GLN A 83 -3.47 11.58 -4.19
N LEU A 84 -2.99 10.43 -3.73
CA LEU A 84 -3.54 9.75 -2.56
C LEU A 84 -3.26 10.54 -1.28
N TYR A 85 -2.09 11.15 -1.17
CA TYR A 85 -1.75 11.96 0.00
C TYR A 85 -2.69 13.15 0.15
N ASP A 86 -3.08 13.79 -0.96
CA ASP A 86 -4.05 14.89 -0.91
C ASP A 86 -5.40 14.45 -0.34
N LEU A 87 -5.85 13.24 -0.69
CA LEU A 87 -7.06 12.68 -0.12
C LEU A 87 -6.89 12.37 1.38
N LEU A 88 -5.74 11.82 1.74
CA LEU A 88 -5.46 11.39 3.12
C LEU A 88 -5.24 12.55 4.08
N LYS A 89 -4.86 13.73 3.59
CA LYS A 89 -4.70 14.93 4.43
C LYS A 89 -5.99 15.31 5.16
N ALA A 90 -7.13 15.02 4.56
CA ALA A 90 -8.44 15.34 5.14
C ALA A 90 -8.91 14.31 6.18
N VAL A 91 -8.21 13.21 6.35
CA VAL A 91 -8.61 12.13 7.25
C VAL A 91 -8.16 12.43 8.67
N GLN A 92 -9.07 12.22 9.61
CA GLN A 92 -8.81 12.47 11.04
C GLN A 92 -8.61 11.17 11.83
#